data_d797cde27db9ff8ccba6f3e44ddd4422
#
_entry.id   d797cde27db9ff8ccba6f3e44ddd4422
#
_cell.length_a   1.000
_cell.length_b   1.000
_cell.length_c   1.000
_cell.angle_alpha   90.00
_cell.angle_beta   90.00
_cell.angle_gamma   90.00
#
_symmetry.space_group_name_H-M   'P 1'
#
loop_
_entity.id
_entity.type
_entity.pdbx_description
1 polymer ?
#
loop_
_entity_poly.entity_id
_entity_poly.type
_entity_poly.pdbx_seq_one_letter_code
_entity_poly.pdbx_strand_id
1 'polypeptide(L)'
;VHSLPVEPSLESFVSLSAQGNVIPVYTQLAADFETPLSAYLKIRDGAHAFLLESAESTEKGGRWSIVGSQPKRTFEAREKTLTVREGSTVRWIEAHDDILAELQRQMAAYTPVPHGAIPPFYGGILGYLSYDAVRQFEPSIGPAPHDDLQIPDAFFMLVDTVLVFDHRLRRVYVIANAFTDDFATADEAYADARGRVAAMVEILNRPVHTS
;
A
#
# COMPACT_ATOMS: atom_id res chain seq x y z
N VAL A 1 -18.58 25.06 -0.30
CA VAL A 1 -17.63 23.96 -0.09
C VAL A 1 -17.13 23.57 -1.48
N HIS A 2 -15.91 24.00 -1.87
CA HIS A 2 -15.32 23.54 -3.11
C HIS A 2 -15.11 22.03 -3.02
N SER A 3 -15.65 21.27 -3.95
CA SER A 3 -15.40 19.84 -4.02
C SER A 3 -13.91 19.62 -4.30
N LEU A 4 -13.27 18.75 -3.51
CA LEU A 4 -11.88 18.35 -3.74
C LEU A 4 -11.75 17.82 -5.18
N PRO A 5 -10.87 18.39 -6.03
CA PRO A 5 -10.64 17.85 -7.36
C PRO A 5 -9.99 16.47 -7.25
N VAL A 6 -10.62 15.46 -7.80
CA VAL A 6 -10.16 14.06 -7.76
C VAL A 6 -10.07 13.55 -9.19
N GLU A 7 -8.97 12.89 -9.49
CA GLU A 7 -8.70 12.21 -10.75
C GLU A 7 -8.71 10.67 -10.54
N PRO A 8 -9.20 9.91 -11.52
CA PRO A 8 -9.91 10.33 -12.72
C PRO A 8 -11.34 10.82 -12.41
N SER A 9 -12.03 11.42 -13.41
CA SER A 9 -13.48 11.61 -13.32
C SER A 9 -14.20 10.26 -13.30
N LEU A 10 -15.45 10.22 -12.81
CA LEU A 10 -16.25 8.98 -12.81
C LEU A 10 -16.37 8.35 -14.21
N GLU A 11 -16.62 9.16 -15.23
CA GLU A 11 -16.72 8.69 -16.62
C GLU A 11 -15.44 8.02 -17.11
N SER A 12 -14.28 8.65 -16.81
CA SER A 12 -12.97 8.08 -17.12
C SER A 12 -12.70 6.83 -16.31
N PHE A 13 -13.07 6.80 -15.03
CA PHE A 13 -12.90 5.64 -14.16
C PHE A 13 -13.68 4.42 -14.68
N VAL A 14 -14.94 4.60 -15.09
CA VAL A 14 -15.76 3.53 -15.68
C VAL A 14 -15.11 3.01 -16.96
N SER A 15 -14.53 3.87 -17.79
CA SER A 15 -13.81 3.44 -18.99
C SER A 15 -12.53 2.66 -18.66
N LEU A 16 -11.82 3.03 -17.60
CA LEU A 16 -10.62 2.33 -17.13
C LEU A 16 -10.93 0.97 -16.50
N SER A 17 -12.10 0.81 -15.88
CA SER A 17 -12.50 -0.46 -15.26
C SER A 17 -12.70 -1.61 -16.26
N ALA A 18 -12.82 -1.30 -17.55
CA ALA A 18 -12.80 -2.30 -18.62
C ALA A 18 -11.38 -2.84 -18.94
N GLN A 19 -10.33 -2.20 -18.43
CA GLN A 19 -8.93 -2.56 -18.72
C GLN A 19 -8.27 -3.33 -17.57
N GLY A 20 -8.83 -3.26 -16.36
CA GLY A 20 -8.34 -3.95 -15.18
C GLY A 20 -9.17 -3.63 -13.96
N ASN A 21 -8.81 -4.24 -12.83
CA ASN A 21 -9.62 -4.21 -11.62
C ASN A 21 -9.00 -3.41 -10.44
N VAL A 22 -7.82 -2.79 -10.64
CA VAL A 22 -7.20 -1.90 -9.64
C VAL A 22 -6.90 -0.56 -10.28
N ILE A 23 -7.66 0.47 -9.89
CA ILE A 23 -7.62 1.78 -10.52
C ILE A 23 -7.31 2.84 -9.46
N PRO A 24 -6.24 3.64 -9.61
CA PRO A 24 -5.92 4.71 -8.69
C PRO A 24 -6.91 5.88 -8.83
N VAL A 25 -7.45 6.31 -7.70
CA VAL A 25 -8.24 7.53 -7.54
C VAL A 25 -7.43 8.47 -6.64
N TYR A 26 -7.13 9.67 -7.09
CA TYR A 26 -6.19 10.52 -6.38
C TYR A 26 -6.48 12.01 -6.46
N THR A 27 -5.89 12.74 -5.54
CA THR A 27 -5.79 14.22 -5.59
C THR A 27 -4.36 14.65 -5.31
N GLN A 28 -4.05 15.90 -5.62
CA GLN A 28 -2.76 16.51 -5.35
C GLN A 28 -2.95 17.73 -4.46
N LEU A 29 -2.12 17.84 -3.43
CA LEU A 29 -2.10 18.97 -2.51
C LEU A 29 -0.71 19.60 -2.51
N ALA A 30 -0.60 20.89 -2.22
CA ALA A 30 0.69 21.53 -1.92
C ALA A 30 1.24 20.94 -0.61
N ALA A 31 2.52 20.62 -0.59
CA ALA A 31 3.22 20.08 0.59
C ALA A 31 4.06 21.14 1.31
N ASP A 32 3.63 22.42 1.29
CA ASP A 32 4.40 23.52 1.88
C ASP A 32 4.45 23.45 3.40
N PHE A 33 3.43 22.90 4.04
CA PHE A 33 3.31 22.81 5.51
C PHE A 33 3.26 21.35 6.00
N GLU A 34 3.31 20.38 5.11
CA GLU A 34 3.24 18.96 5.46
C GLU A 34 4.54 18.26 5.06
N THR A 35 5.07 17.46 5.99
CA THR A 35 6.26 16.63 5.75
C THR A 35 5.87 15.15 5.78
N PRO A 36 6.66 14.25 5.18
CA PRO A 36 6.40 12.80 5.28
C PRO A 36 6.28 12.34 6.74
N LEU A 37 7.13 12.86 7.63
CA LEU A 37 7.09 12.50 9.04
C LEU A 37 5.82 13.02 9.75
N SER A 38 5.40 14.27 9.48
CA SER A 38 4.18 14.81 10.09
C SER A 38 2.95 14.06 9.58
N ALA A 39 2.91 13.72 8.29
CA ALA A 39 1.86 12.91 7.72
C ALA A 39 1.82 11.51 8.34
N TYR A 40 2.98 10.84 8.48
CA TYR A 40 3.08 9.56 9.16
C TYR A 40 2.52 9.61 10.59
N LEU A 41 2.88 10.63 11.36
CA LEU A 41 2.38 10.79 12.74
C LEU A 41 0.86 11.01 12.81
N LYS A 42 0.27 11.61 11.77
CA LYS A 42 -1.18 11.83 11.67
C LYS A 42 -1.94 10.57 11.26
N ILE A 43 -1.38 9.77 10.33
CA ILE A 43 -2.10 8.63 9.76
C ILE A 43 -1.80 7.30 10.43
N ARG A 44 -0.69 7.21 11.21
CA ARG A 44 -0.37 5.97 11.93
C ARG A 44 -1.49 5.63 12.90
N ASP A 45 -2.14 4.52 12.64
CA ASP A 45 -3.18 3.95 13.48
C ASP A 45 -3.05 2.44 13.44
N GLY A 46 -3.10 1.81 14.63
CA GLY A 46 -2.93 0.38 14.75
C GLY A 46 -1.49 -0.13 14.55
N ALA A 47 -1.37 -1.40 14.16
CA ALA A 47 -0.11 -2.14 14.13
C ALA A 47 0.71 -1.93 12.84
N HIS A 48 0.09 -1.44 11.78
CA HIS A 48 0.67 -1.46 10.44
C HIS A 48 0.68 -0.06 9.82
N ALA A 49 1.81 0.62 9.96
CA ALA A 49 2.09 1.89 9.29
C ALA A 49 3.54 1.90 8.82
N PHE A 50 3.82 2.63 7.75
CA PHE A 50 5.16 2.73 7.20
C PHE A 50 5.45 4.14 6.68
N LEU A 51 6.73 4.48 6.72
CA LEU A 51 7.33 5.64 6.08
C LEU A 51 8.58 5.18 5.33
N LEU A 52 8.60 5.35 4.02
CA LEU A 52 9.74 5.06 3.16
C LEU A 52 10.32 6.38 2.67
N GLU A 53 11.58 6.61 2.98
CA GLU A 53 12.34 7.77 2.53
C GLU A 53 13.66 7.31 1.93
N SER A 54 14.08 7.91 0.82
CA SER A 54 15.40 7.67 0.28
C SER A 54 16.45 8.41 1.11
N ALA A 55 17.48 7.69 1.55
CA ALA A 55 18.60 8.27 2.28
C ALA A 55 19.57 9.07 1.39
N GLU A 56 19.52 8.85 0.05
CA GLU A 56 20.39 9.54 -0.87
C GLU A 56 19.78 10.85 -1.39
N SER A 57 20.37 11.97 -1.04
CA SER A 57 20.04 13.31 -1.56
C SER A 57 20.78 13.62 -2.87
N THR A 58 20.80 12.69 -3.82
CA THR A 58 21.38 12.94 -5.15
C THR A 58 20.33 13.52 -6.10
N GLU A 59 20.72 14.14 -7.21
CA GLU A 59 19.79 14.68 -8.21
C GLU A 59 18.82 13.63 -8.78
N LYS A 60 19.11 12.34 -8.61
CA LYS A 60 18.28 11.20 -9.05
C LYS A 60 17.66 10.41 -7.91
N GLY A 61 18.19 10.52 -6.68
CA GLY A 61 17.66 9.88 -5.48
C GLY A 61 16.96 10.88 -4.55
N GLY A 62 16.05 10.39 -3.69
CA GLY A 62 15.39 11.25 -2.69
C GLY A 62 14.21 12.07 -3.21
N ARG A 63 13.74 11.82 -4.44
CA ARG A 63 12.59 12.54 -4.98
C ARG A 63 11.29 12.18 -4.27
N TRP A 64 11.14 10.94 -3.84
CA TRP A 64 9.88 10.40 -3.34
C TRP A 64 9.99 9.97 -1.89
N SER A 65 9.01 10.35 -1.07
CA SER A 65 8.72 9.70 0.20
C SER A 65 7.31 9.13 0.17
N ILE A 66 7.13 7.94 0.74
CA ILE A 66 5.88 7.21 0.67
C ILE A 66 5.43 6.87 2.08
N VAL A 67 4.20 7.20 2.40
CA VAL A 67 3.61 6.99 3.72
C VAL A 67 2.29 6.24 3.58
N GLY A 68 2.06 5.25 4.42
CA GLY A 68 0.81 4.52 4.45
C GLY A 68 0.53 3.89 5.80
N SER A 69 -0.73 3.54 6.00
CA SER A 69 -1.21 2.83 7.19
C SER A 69 -2.46 2.03 6.83
N GLN A 70 -2.93 1.17 7.75
CA GLN A 70 -4.17 0.42 7.62
C GLN A 70 -4.27 -0.32 6.27
N PRO A 71 -3.37 -1.26 5.98
CA PRO A 71 -3.39 -1.96 4.71
C PRO A 71 -4.71 -2.73 4.53
N LYS A 72 -5.17 -2.82 3.28
CA LYS A 72 -6.35 -3.63 2.91
C LYS A 72 -6.21 -5.08 3.38
N ARG A 73 -4.99 -5.63 3.26
CA ARG A 73 -4.71 -7.02 3.59
C ARG A 73 -3.27 -7.16 4.09
N THR A 74 -3.06 -8.09 5.02
CA THR A 74 -1.71 -8.50 5.44
C THR A 74 -1.48 -9.97 5.12
N PHE A 75 -0.22 -10.28 4.82
CA PHE A 75 0.29 -11.61 4.55
C PHE A 75 1.44 -11.89 5.50
N GLU A 76 1.28 -12.85 6.39
CA GLU A 76 2.30 -13.29 7.34
C GLU A 76 2.67 -14.73 7.03
N ALA A 77 3.94 -14.98 6.76
CA ALA A 77 4.44 -16.31 6.49
C ALA A 77 5.29 -16.84 7.65
N ARG A 78 5.04 -18.09 8.02
CA ARG A 78 5.87 -18.88 8.94
C ARG A 78 6.05 -20.26 8.33
N GLU A 79 7.27 -20.63 8.11
CA GLU A 79 7.60 -21.87 7.38
C GLU A 79 6.85 -21.92 6.03
N LYS A 80 5.95 -22.89 5.86
CA LYS A 80 5.14 -23.05 4.64
C LYS A 80 3.71 -22.53 4.79
N THR A 81 3.38 -21.91 5.91
CA THR A 81 2.03 -21.40 6.14
C THR A 81 1.97 -19.90 5.89
N LEU A 82 1.11 -19.48 4.97
CA LEU A 82 0.77 -18.09 4.74
C LEU A 82 -0.56 -17.77 5.43
N THR A 83 -0.51 -16.89 6.42
CA THR A 83 -1.69 -16.33 7.07
C THR A 83 -2.09 -15.04 6.35
N VAL A 84 -3.29 -15.01 5.83
CA VAL A 84 -3.87 -13.84 5.14
C VAL A 84 -4.95 -13.25 6.02
N ARG A 85 -4.82 -11.94 6.32
CA ARG A 85 -5.82 -11.19 7.13
C ARG A 85 -6.40 -10.06 6.31
N GLU A 86 -7.73 -9.95 6.30
CA GLU A 86 -8.48 -8.87 5.67
C GLU A 86 -9.67 -8.50 6.56
N GLY A 87 -9.63 -7.32 7.17
CA GLY A 87 -10.57 -6.96 8.22
C GLY A 87 -10.58 -7.99 9.37
N SER A 88 -11.74 -8.57 9.65
CA SER A 88 -11.90 -9.64 10.65
C SER A 88 -11.65 -11.04 10.10
N THR A 89 -11.50 -11.19 8.79
CA THR A 89 -11.32 -12.49 8.14
C THR A 89 -9.86 -12.92 8.22
N VAL A 90 -9.63 -14.18 8.63
CA VAL A 90 -8.31 -14.80 8.66
C VAL A 90 -8.36 -16.11 7.89
N ARG A 91 -7.44 -16.28 6.96
CA ARG A 91 -7.28 -17.51 6.17
C ARG A 91 -5.86 -18.03 6.31
N TRP A 92 -5.69 -19.34 6.36
CA TRP A 92 -4.41 -20.02 6.37
C TRP A 92 -4.26 -20.80 5.08
N ILE A 93 -3.15 -20.61 4.38
CA ILE A 93 -2.85 -21.21 3.09
C ILE A 93 -1.52 -21.94 3.24
N GLU A 94 -1.50 -23.21 2.91
CA GLU A 94 -0.24 -23.97 2.83
C GLU A 94 0.41 -23.69 1.48
N ALA A 95 1.63 -23.19 1.48
CA ALA A 95 2.41 -22.95 0.27
C ALA A 95 2.96 -24.29 -0.24
N HIS A 96 2.59 -24.66 -1.46
CA HIS A 96 3.07 -25.90 -2.07
C HIS A 96 4.53 -25.81 -2.52
N ASP A 97 4.93 -24.64 -3.03
CA ASP A 97 6.30 -24.37 -3.48
C ASP A 97 7.04 -23.57 -2.41
N ASP A 98 7.07 -22.27 -2.58
CA ASP A 98 7.63 -21.31 -1.62
C ASP A 98 6.63 -20.16 -1.37
N ILE A 99 6.92 -19.35 -0.36
CA ILE A 99 6.06 -18.25 0.08
C ILE A 99 5.93 -17.16 -0.99
N LEU A 100 6.98 -16.88 -1.77
CA LEU A 100 6.89 -15.85 -2.82
C LEU A 100 6.03 -16.32 -3.99
N ALA A 101 6.11 -17.58 -4.37
CA ALA A 101 5.24 -18.17 -5.38
C ALA A 101 3.76 -18.12 -4.93
N GLU A 102 3.49 -18.39 -3.64
CA GLU A 102 2.15 -18.25 -3.09
C GLU A 102 1.69 -16.79 -3.08
N LEU A 103 2.52 -15.87 -2.64
CA LEU A 103 2.21 -14.44 -2.67
C LEU A 103 1.93 -13.96 -4.09
N GLN A 104 2.72 -14.42 -5.08
CA GLN A 104 2.48 -14.12 -6.49
C GLN A 104 1.11 -14.63 -6.95
N ARG A 105 0.69 -15.84 -6.54
CA ARG A 105 -0.66 -16.37 -6.81
C ARG A 105 -1.75 -15.48 -6.22
N GLN A 106 -1.56 -15.00 -4.98
CA GLN A 106 -2.52 -14.07 -4.35
C GLN A 106 -2.60 -12.73 -5.08
N MET A 107 -1.50 -12.27 -5.67
CA MET A 107 -1.46 -11.02 -6.42
C MET A 107 -1.93 -11.16 -7.88
N ALA A 108 -1.98 -12.36 -8.43
CA ALA A 108 -2.39 -12.61 -9.83
C ALA A 108 -3.85 -12.21 -10.12
N ALA A 109 -4.68 -12.06 -9.09
CA ALA A 109 -6.06 -11.60 -9.25
C ALA A 109 -6.14 -10.07 -9.55
N TYR A 110 -5.06 -9.32 -9.38
CA TYR A 110 -5.06 -7.87 -9.53
C TYR A 110 -4.43 -7.45 -10.84
N THR A 111 -5.16 -6.65 -11.61
CA THR A 111 -4.70 -6.03 -12.84
C THR A 111 -4.74 -4.52 -12.69
N PRO A 112 -3.62 -3.87 -12.31
CA PRO A 112 -3.58 -2.43 -12.12
C PRO A 112 -3.66 -1.68 -13.44
N VAL A 113 -4.45 -0.60 -13.46
CA VAL A 113 -4.61 0.30 -14.61
C VAL A 113 -4.07 1.67 -14.21
N PRO A 114 -2.78 1.97 -14.48
CA PRO A 114 -2.21 3.26 -14.18
C PRO A 114 -2.88 4.35 -15.01
N HIS A 115 -3.17 5.50 -14.39
CA HIS A 115 -3.83 6.62 -15.04
C HIS A 115 -3.16 7.95 -14.69
N GLY A 116 -2.95 8.77 -15.71
CA GLY A 116 -2.40 10.11 -15.52
C GLY A 116 -0.93 10.13 -15.09
N ALA A 117 -0.51 11.26 -14.53
CA ALA A 117 0.85 11.49 -14.06
C ALA A 117 0.97 11.15 -12.56
N ILE A 118 0.79 9.88 -12.22
CA ILE A 118 0.94 9.38 -10.85
C ILE A 118 2.40 8.99 -10.54
N PRO A 119 2.79 8.97 -9.25
CA PRO A 119 4.10 8.48 -8.83
C PRO A 119 4.36 7.03 -9.24
N PRO A 120 5.64 6.60 -9.32
CA PRO A 120 5.99 5.22 -9.72
C PRO A 120 5.49 4.15 -8.74
N PHE A 121 5.32 4.49 -7.46
CA PHE A 121 4.64 3.64 -6.48
C PHE A 121 3.36 4.34 -6.02
N TYR A 122 2.23 3.75 -6.30
CA TYR A 122 0.91 4.25 -5.91
C TYR A 122 0.07 3.21 -5.18
N GLY A 123 0.65 2.06 -4.85
CA GLY A 123 0.03 0.93 -4.14
C GLY A 123 0.69 -0.38 -4.54
N GLY A 124 0.15 -1.49 -4.05
CA GLY A 124 0.71 -2.82 -4.26
C GLY A 124 1.10 -3.49 -2.95
N ILE A 125 2.08 -4.38 -2.98
CA ILE A 125 2.55 -5.04 -1.77
C ILE A 125 3.86 -4.44 -1.28
N LEU A 126 3.94 -4.25 0.03
CA LEU A 126 5.10 -3.74 0.75
C LEU A 126 5.35 -4.59 1.99
N GLY A 127 6.60 -4.95 2.24
CA GLY A 127 6.93 -5.75 3.42
C GLY A 127 8.38 -6.16 3.48
N TYR A 128 8.66 -7.27 4.15
CA TYR A 128 10.01 -7.80 4.29
C TYR A 128 10.04 -9.33 4.17
N LEU A 129 11.22 -9.82 3.84
CA LEU A 129 11.65 -11.20 4.04
C LEU A 129 12.69 -11.21 5.15
N SER A 130 12.55 -12.13 6.12
CA SER A 130 13.57 -12.35 7.13
C SER A 130 14.82 -12.99 6.50
N TYR A 131 15.92 -12.95 7.23
CA TYR A 131 17.14 -13.62 6.78
C TYR A 131 16.91 -15.14 6.58
N ASP A 132 16.14 -15.77 7.46
CA ASP A 132 15.88 -17.21 7.44
C ASP A 132 14.92 -17.65 6.31
N ALA A 133 14.21 -16.72 5.68
CA ALA A 133 13.40 -17.01 4.49
C ALA A 133 14.24 -17.62 3.35
N VAL A 134 15.56 -17.39 3.33
CA VAL A 134 16.50 -18.00 2.37
C VAL A 134 16.40 -19.52 2.35
N ARG A 135 16.04 -20.17 3.46
CA ARG A 135 15.91 -21.62 3.57
C ARG A 135 14.79 -22.21 2.71
N GLN A 136 13.84 -21.39 2.33
CA GLN A 136 12.75 -21.78 1.41
C GLN A 136 13.24 -21.87 -0.04
N PHE A 137 14.31 -21.14 -0.36
CA PHE A 137 14.87 -21.07 -1.71
C PHE A 137 16.15 -21.92 -1.86
N GLU A 138 16.86 -22.14 -0.74
CA GLU A 138 18.16 -22.84 -0.72
C GLU A 138 18.16 -23.94 0.34
N PRO A 139 17.68 -25.15 -0.01
CA PRO A 139 17.59 -26.27 0.92
C PRO A 139 18.96 -26.74 1.50
N SER A 140 20.07 -26.38 0.83
CA SER A 140 21.43 -26.78 1.27
C SER A 140 21.85 -26.11 2.58
N ILE A 141 21.20 -25.03 3.00
CA ILE A 141 21.55 -24.27 4.21
C ILE A 141 21.24 -25.06 5.50
N GLY A 142 20.38 -26.08 5.42
CA GLY A 142 20.01 -26.92 6.58
C GLY A 142 18.97 -26.24 7.50
N PRO A 143 18.68 -26.83 8.67
CA PRO A 143 17.63 -26.35 9.57
C PRO A 143 17.97 -25.00 10.20
N ALA A 144 16.95 -24.24 10.52
CA ALA A 144 17.09 -22.98 11.22
C ALA A 144 17.65 -23.19 12.64
N PRO A 145 18.44 -22.24 13.18
CA PRO A 145 18.80 -22.23 14.58
C PRO A 145 17.56 -21.99 15.45
N HIS A 146 17.74 -22.00 16.77
CA HIS A 146 16.65 -21.66 17.68
C HIS A 146 16.12 -20.24 17.39
N ASP A 147 14.79 -20.13 17.15
CA ASP A 147 14.11 -18.85 16.93
C ASP A 147 13.61 -18.31 18.27
N ASP A 148 14.38 -17.38 18.85
CA ASP A 148 14.08 -16.69 20.10
C ASP A 148 13.29 -15.38 19.87
N LEU A 149 13.30 -14.83 18.67
CA LEU A 149 12.59 -13.60 18.32
C LEU A 149 11.16 -13.84 17.83
N GLN A 150 10.89 -15.02 17.29
CA GLN A 150 9.62 -15.44 16.72
C GLN A 150 9.07 -14.44 15.66
N ILE A 151 9.98 -13.85 14.89
CA ILE A 151 9.62 -12.97 13.78
C ILE A 151 9.12 -13.81 12.60
N PRO A 152 8.07 -13.40 11.89
CA PRO A 152 7.65 -14.07 10.66
C PRO A 152 8.77 -14.15 9.62
N ASP A 153 8.85 -15.27 8.87
CA ASP A 153 9.77 -15.43 7.75
C ASP A 153 9.55 -14.38 6.66
N ALA A 154 8.28 -14.02 6.48
CA ALA A 154 7.91 -12.91 5.61
C ALA A 154 6.66 -12.21 6.16
N PHE A 155 6.62 -10.91 5.98
CA PHE A 155 5.44 -10.10 6.26
C PHE A 155 5.25 -9.08 5.15
N PHE A 156 4.05 -9.05 4.55
CA PHE A 156 3.68 -8.09 3.51
C PHE A 156 2.32 -7.48 3.78
N MET A 157 2.15 -6.26 3.31
CA MET A 157 0.93 -5.48 3.34
C MET A 157 0.46 -5.21 1.92
N LEU A 158 -0.80 -5.49 1.60
CA LEU A 158 -1.45 -4.97 0.41
C LEU A 158 -1.91 -3.55 0.72
N VAL A 159 -1.19 -2.61 0.16
CA VAL A 159 -1.39 -1.18 0.42
C VAL A 159 -2.31 -0.61 -0.67
N ASP A 160 -3.47 -0.19 -0.26
CA ASP A 160 -4.51 0.36 -1.14
C ASP A 160 -4.63 1.88 -1.05
N THR A 161 -4.17 2.50 0.05
CA THR A 161 -4.19 3.94 0.24
C THR A 161 -2.82 4.43 0.68
N VAL A 162 -2.26 5.41 -0.05
CA VAL A 162 -0.92 5.94 0.18
C VAL A 162 -0.87 7.45 0.02
N LEU A 163 0.06 8.06 0.75
CA LEU A 163 0.53 9.42 0.53
C LEU A 163 1.90 9.36 -0.14
N VAL A 164 2.07 10.04 -1.25
CA VAL A 164 3.35 10.09 -1.95
C VAL A 164 3.80 11.54 -2.10
N PHE A 165 4.89 11.87 -1.44
CA PHE A 165 5.49 13.19 -1.49
C PHE A 165 6.45 13.28 -2.68
N ASP A 166 6.22 14.25 -3.56
CA ASP A 166 7.16 14.68 -4.60
C ASP A 166 7.94 15.89 -4.08
N HIS A 167 9.14 15.64 -3.57
CA HIS A 167 10.01 16.71 -3.03
C HIS A 167 10.45 17.71 -4.10
N ARG A 168 10.53 17.29 -5.36
CA ARG A 168 10.90 18.17 -6.47
C ARG A 168 9.78 19.16 -6.81
N LEU A 169 8.52 18.69 -6.80
CA LEU A 169 7.36 19.52 -7.14
C LEU A 169 6.69 20.11 -5.89
N ARG A 170 7.16 19.79 -4.68
CA ARG A 170 6.56 20.18 -3.39
C ARG A 170 5.07 19.87 -3.33
N ARG A 171 4.74 18.63 -3.69
CA ARG A 171 3.36 18.14 -3.70
C ARG A 171 3.25 16.84 -2.93
N VAL A 172 2.07 16.60 -2.38
CA VAL A 172 1.67 15.29 -1.87
C VAL A 172 0.50 14.78 -2.70
N TYR A 173 0.67 13.56 -3.21
CA TYR A 173 -0.40 12.80 -3.83
C TYR A 173 -1.11 12.01 -2.74
N VAL A 174 -2.42 12.15 -2.65
CA VAL A 174 -3.29 11.32 -1.82
C VAL A 174 -3.96 10.33 -2.76
N ILE A 175 -3.59 9.06 -2.69
CA ILE A 175 -3.99 8.04 -3.65
C ILE A 175 -4.73 6.92 -2.92
N ALA A 176 -5.92 6.58 -3.40
CA ALA A 176 -6.65 5.38 -2.99
C ALA A 176 -6.93 4.51 -4.22
N ASN A 177 -6.46 3.27 -4.20
CA ASN A 177 -6.74 2.31 -5.27
C ASN A 177 -8.13 1.72 -5.07
N ALA A 178 -8.99 1.86 -6.06
CA ALA A 178 -10.26 1.16 -6.12
C ALA A 178 -10.03 -0.27 -6.63
N PHE A 179 -10.54 -1.25 -5.90
CA PHE A 179 -10.57 -2.66 -6.30
C PHE A 179 -11.98 -2.95 -6.80
N THR A 180 -12.19 -2.94 -8.11
CA THR A 180 -13.55 -2.97 -8.68
C THR A 180 -14.30 -4.28 -8.40
N ASP A 181 -13.57 -5.38 -8.23
CA ASP A 181 -14.15 -6.70 -7.95
C ASP A 181 -14.72 -6.82 -6.51
N ASP A 182 -14.43 -5.87 -5.63
CA ASP A 182 -14.97 -5.85 -4.27
C ASP A 182 -16.39 -5.24 -4.21
N PHE A 183 -16.87 -4.66 -5.30
CA PHE A 183 -18.12 -3.90 -5.37
C PHE A 183 -19.04 -4.45 -6.47
N ALA A 184 -20.34 -4.18 -6.34
CA ALA A 184 -21.31 -4.57 -7.34
C ALA A 184 -21.20 -3.75 -8.63
N THR A 185 -20.74 -2.50 -8.53
CA THR A 185 -20.63 -1.58 -9.66
C THR A 185 -19.31 -0.78 -9.60
N ALA A 186 -18.86 -0.31 -10.76
CA ALA A 186 -17.71 0.60 -10.84
C ALA A 186 -17.97 1.93 -10.11
N ASP A 187 -19.22 2.41 -10.11
CA ASP A 187 -19.63 3.62 -9.40
C ASP A 187 -19.43 3.50 -7.90
N GLU A 188 -19.77 2.35 -7.32
CA GLU A 188 -19.56 2.07 -5.88
C GLU A 188 -18.06 2.00 -5.55
N ALA A 189 -17.26 1.33 -6.37
CA ALA A 189 -15.81 1.26 -6.20
C ALA A 189 -15.16 2.65 -6.27
N TYR A 190 -15.60 3.48 -7.21
CA TYR A 190 -15.15 4.86 -7.34
C TYR A 190 -15.53 5.71 -6.11
N ALA A 191 -16.79 5.59 -5.66
CA ALA A 191 -17.29 6.34 -4.51
C ALA A 191 -16.52 5.99 -3.23
N ASP A 192 -16.20 4.70 -3.01
CA ASP A 192 -15.39 4.24 -1.89
C ASP A 192 -13.98 4.85 -1.95
N ALA A 193 -13.26 4.69 -3.07
CA ALA A 193 -11.92 5.22 -3.21
C ALA A 193 -11.88 6.75 -3.05
N ARG A 194 -12.84 7.46 -3.63
CA ARG A 194 -12.99 8.91 -3.45
C ARG A 194 -13.24 9.29 -1.99
N GLY A 195 -14.04 8.49 -1.28
CA GLY A 195 -14.29 8.66 0.17
C GLY A 195 -13.01 8.51 0.98
N ARG A 196 -12.18 7.50 0.67
CA ARG A 196 -10.87 7.29 1.31
C ARG A 196 -9.90 8.44 1.03
N VAL A 197 -9.86 8.96 -0.20
CA VAL A 197 -9.08 10.17 -0.54
C VAL A 197 -9.53 11.35 0.30
N ALA A 198 -10.84 11.61 0.40
CA ALA A 198 -11.38 12.73 1.18
C ALA A 198 -11.06 12.58 2.68
N ALA A 199 -11.25 11.39 3.25
CA ALA A 199 -10.92 11.11 4.65
C ALA A 199 -9.42 11.32 4.94
N MET A 200 -8.54 10.90 4.04
CA MET A 200 -7.10 11.11 4.18
C MET A 200 -6.73 12.59 4.14
N VAL A 201 -7.34 13.38 3.25
CA VAL A 201 -7.14 14.83 3.21
C VAL A 201 -7.61 15.50 4.51
N GLU A 202 -8.72 15.06 5.08
CA GLU A 202 -9.21 15.56 6.37
C GLU A 202 -8.21 15.24 7.50
N ILE A 203 -7.62 14.06 7.50
CA ILE A 203 -6.58 13.68 8.49
C ILE A 203 -5.35 14.59 8.35
N LEU A 204 -4.89 14.85 7.13
CA LEU A 204 -3.75 15.73 6.88
C LEU A 204 -3.98 17.16 7.37
N ASN A 205 -5.22 17.64 7.32
CA ASN A 205 -5.59 18.97 7.81
C ASN A 205 -5.66 19.07 9.36
N ARG A 206 -5.55 17.96 10.10
CA ARG A 206 -5.54 17.97 11.57
C ARG A 206 -4.16 18.39 12.09
N PRO A 207 -4.08 18.97 13.29
CA PRO A 207 -2.80 19.21 13.94
C PRO A 207 -2.09 17.89 14.26
N VAL A 208 -0.76 17.90 14.27
CA VAL A 208 0.05 16.76 14.75
C VAL A 208 -0.06 16.70 16.28
N HIS A 209 -0.53 15.59 16.80
CA HIS A 209 -0.47 15.32 18.23
C HIS A 209 0.83 14.55 18.54
N THR A 210 1.79 15.22 19.11
CA THR A 210 2.98 14.58 19.71
C THR A 210 2.65 14.26 21.15
N SER A 211 2.20 13.04 21.43
CA SER A 211 2.11 12.50 22.79
C SER A 211 3.39 11.80 23.15
#